data_fc9279c51047c8cb606be7e7c38e68f5
#
_entry.id   fc9279c51047c8cb606be7e7c38e68f5
#
_cell.length_a   1.000
_cell.length_b   1.000
_cell.length_c   1.000
_cell.angle_alpha   90.00
_cell.angle_beta   90.00
_cell.angle_gamma   90.00
#
_symmetry.space_group_name_H-M   'P 1'
#
loop_
_entity.id
_entity.type
_entity.pdbx_description
1 polymer ?
#
loop_
_entity_poly.entity_id
_entity_poly.type
_entity_poly.pdbx_seq_one_letter_code
_entity_poly.pdbx_strand_id
1 'polypeptide(L)'
;MDTMPRSDINIDMVMSTSLFDCIPKNDVAELLDCLGAEVRNYSKGDVICQSDTTVTRLGILLSGISRTESTNILGDRSIISIIKPGQLVCDAFSSTKSRTIMIDITAQTKCSIMFIDTSKIYHPCNDLKGYGNQLSENLIHVLAQKYVDLSCKVIHLSGRSTRRKLLSYLSEQFMLAGGRPFLIPMNQQELADYLFVERSGLSTEFNNLKKEGVLVQDSDKYILINPNAG
;
A
#
# COMPACT_ATOMS: atom_id res chain seq x y z
N MET A 1 -15.68 -8.02 18.28
CA MET A 1 -14.54 -7.17 17.92
C MET A 1 -13.75 -6.94 19.20
N ASP A 2 -12.65 -7.65 19.38
CA ASP A 2 -11.83 -7.51 20.59
C ASP A 2 -10.90 -6.33 20.43
N THR A 3 -11.11 -5.29 21.24
CA THR A 3 -10.15 -4.20 21.41
C THR A 3 -9.08 -4.67 22.39
N MET A 4 -7.83 -4.76 21.94
CA MET A 4 -6.70 -5.08 22.81
C MET A 4 -6.33 -3.90 23.70
N PRO A 5 -5.85 -4.17 24.94
CA PRO A 5 -5.25 -3.13 25.77
C PRO A 5 -4.00 -2.57 25.09
N ARG A 6 -3.75 -1.27 25.27
CA ARG A 6 -2.67 -0.48 24.65
C ARG A 6 -1.26 -0.98 24.94
N SER A 7 -1.07 -1.80 25.99
CA SER A 7 0.21 -2.40 26.38
C SER A 7 0.88 -3.27 25.32
N ASP A 8 0.13 -3.68 24.28
CA ASP A 8 0.60 -4.65 23.30
C ASP A 8 0.94 -4.01 21.93
N ILE A 9 0.97 -2.67 21.86
CA ILE A 9 1.39 -1.98 20.62
C ILE A 9 2.90 -2.14 20.46
N ASN A 10 3.31 -2.83 19.40
CA ASN A 10 4.72 -2.91 19.04
C ASN A 10 5.18 -1.54 18.49
N ILE A 11 5.82 -0.74 19.36
CA ILE A 11 6.30 0.60 19.01
C ILE A 11 7.33 0.55 17.87
N ASP A 12 8.15 -0.51 17.78
CA ASP A 12 9.12 -0.64 16.69
C ASP A 12 8.43 -0.77 15.32
N MET A 13 7.28 -1.46 15.27
CA MET A 13 6.47 -1.52 14.06
C MET A 13 5.86 -0.15 13.72
N VAL A 14 5.38 0.59 14.73
CA VAL A 14 4.86 1.96 14.54
C VAL A 14 5.95 2.87 13.99
N MET A 15 7.15 2.79 14.58
CA MET A 15 8.32 3.56 14.13
C MET A 15 8.82 3.20 12.74
N SER A 16 8.48 2.01 12.23
CA SER A 16 8.81 1.63 10.84
C SER A 16 7.91 2.28 9.80
N THR A 17 6.87 3.01 10.22
CA THR A 17 5.99 3.74 9.31
C THR A 17 6.48 5.16 9.12
N SER A 18 6.52 5.64 7.88
CA SER A 18 6.96 7.01 7.58
C SER A 18 6.10 8.10 8.23
N LEU A 19 4.93 7.74 8.79
CA LEU A 19 4.11 8.70 9.53
C LEU A 19 4.80 9.20 10.81
N PHE A 20 5.68 8.41 11.40
CA PHE A 20 6.40 8.76 12.64
C PHE A 20 7.87 9.10 12.40
N ASP A 21 8.27 9.35 11.14
CA ASP A 21 9.63 9.77 10.82
C ASP A 21 10.01 11.05 11.58
N CYS A 22 11.26 11.11 12.06
CA CYS A 22 11.81 12.21 12.86
C CYS A 22 11.16 12.43 14.24
N ILE A 23 10.33 11.50 14.72
CA ILE A 23 9.77 11.55 16.08
C ILE A 23 10.57 10.62 17.00
N PRO A 24 11.08 11.08 18.15
CA PRO A 24 11.83 10.25 19.09
C PRO A 24 10.96 9.09 19.62
N LYS A 25 11.53 7.88 19.67
CA LYS A 25 10.83 6.67 20.13
C LYS A 25 10.19 6.83 21.51
N ASN A 26 10.86 7.56 22.40
CA ASN A 26 10.40 7.77 23.79
C ASN A 26 9.12 8.59 23.86
N ASP A 27 8.84 9.43 22.84
CA ASP A 27 7.67 10.29 22.80
C ASP A 27 6.48 9.65 22.08
N VAL A 28 6.73 8.56 21.31
CA VAL A 28 5.71 7.92 20.47
C VAL A 28 4.57 7.36 21.32
N ALA A 29 4.85 6.72 22.45
CA ALA A 29 3.81 6.12 23.29
C ALA A 29 2.78 7.17 23.76
N GLU A 30 3.25 8.31 24.26
CA GLU A 30 2.38 9.40 24.71
C GLU A 30 1.69 10.10 23.54
N LEU A 31 2.39 10.22 22.40
CA LEU A 31 1.81 10.76 21.18
C LEU A 31 0.66 9.89 20.66
N LEU A 32 0.80 8.56 20.73
CA LEU A 32 -0.28 7.64 20.39
C LEU A 32 -1.49 7.79 21.30
N ASP A 33 -1.26 8.07 22.60
CA ASP A 33 -2.35 8.37 23.53
C ASP A 33 -3.06 9.67 23.14
N CYS A 34 -2.32 10.72 22.82
CA CYS A 34 -2.88 11.98 22.34
C CYS A 34 -3.67 11.78 21.04
N LEU A 35 -3.19 10.93 20.13
CA LEU A 35 -3.87 10.60 18.87
C LEU A 35 -5.09 9.67 19.05
N GLY A 36 -5.34 9.20 20.27
CA GLY A 36 -6.42 8.26 20.58
C GLY A 36 -6.26 6.92 19.88
N ALA A 37 -5.02 6.40 19.85
CA ALA A 37 -4.70 5.15 19.20
C ALA A 37 -5.50 3.97 19.80
N GLU A 38 -6.06 3.14 18.92
CA GLU A 38 -6.76 1.90 19.26
C GLU A 38 -6.31 0.78 18.34
N VAL A 39 -6.03 -0.40 18.91
CA VAL A 39 -5.72 -1.60 18.11
C VAL A 39 -6.95 -2.47 17.96
N ARG A 40 -7.23 -2.87 16.74
CA ARG A 40 -8.30 -3.81 16.41
C ARG A 40 -7.74 -5.00 15.64
N ASN A 41 -8.23 -6.18 16.01
CA ASN A 41 -7.87 -7.43 15.36
C ASN A 41 -8.99 -7.91 14.45
N TYR A 42 -8.58 -8.42 13.30
CA TYR A 42 -9.47 -8.93 12.26
C TYR A 42 -9.07 -10.35 11.90
N SER A 43 -10.04 -11.22 11.75
CA SER A 43 -9.85 -12.56 11.21
C SER A 43 -9.78 -12.52 9.67
N LYS A 44 -9.24 -13.57 9.06
CA LYS A 44 -9.25 -13.69 7.61
C LYS A 44 -10.67 -13.60 7.07
N GLY A 45 -10.89 -12.70 6.12
CA GLY A 45 -12.19 -12.45 5.49
C GLY A 45 -13.00 -11.33 6.13
N ASP A 46 -12.62 -10.83 7.31
CA ASP A 46 -13.32 -9.72 7.94
C ASP A 46 -13.19 -8.44 7.11
N VAL A 47 -14.27 -7.67 7.08
CA VAL A 47 -14.29 -6.34 6.47
C VAL A 47 -13.72 -5.34 7.48
N ILE A 48 -12.62 -4.69 7.10
CA ILE A 48 -11.95 -3.64 7.90
C ILE A 48 -12.64 -2.30 7.68
N CYS A 49 -12.95 -2.01 6.41
CA CYS A 49 -13.66 -0.80 6.01
C CYS A 49 -14.60 -1.16 4.87
N GLN A 50 -15.85 -0.79 5.02
CA GLN A 50 -16.89 -1.10 4.03
C GLN A 50 -17.15 0.10 3.14
N SER A 51 -17.41 -0.16 1.85
CA SER A 51 -17.95 0.85 0.93
C SER A 51 -19.23 1.48 1.50
N ASP A 52 -19.52 2.68 1.08
CA ASP A 52 -20.66 3.49 1.55
C ASP A 52 -20.62 3.93 3.02
N THR A 53 -19.48 3.76 3.70
CA THR A 53 -19.27 4.27 5.08
C THR A 53 -18.39 5.50 5.11
N THR A 54 -18.56 6.33 6.14
CA THR A 54 -17.66 7.45 6.43
C THR A 54 -16.57 6.98 7.38
N VAL A 55 -15.32 7.13 6.98
CA VAL A 55 -14.16 6.79 7.82
C VAL A 55 -13.53 8.06 8.34
N THR A 56 -13.41 8.15 9.66
CA THR A 56 -12.81 9.30 10.37
C THR A 56 -11.44 8.97 10.99
N ARG A 57 -11.01 7.73 10.88
CA ARG A 57 -9.78 7.24 11.50
C ARG A 57 -8.82 6.69 10.44
N LEU A 58 -7.55 7.03 10.59
CA LEU A 58 -6.46 6.48 9.82
C LEU A 58 -6.00 5.18 10.48
N GLY A 59 -5.87 4.12 9.71
CA GLY A 59 -5.32 2.84 10.17
C GLY A 59 -3.85 2.69 9.78
N ILE A 60 -3.10 1.96 10.60
CA ILE A 60 -1.75 1.45 10.30
C ILE A 60 -1.80 -0.06 10.46
N LEU A 61 -1.47 -0.80 9.41
CA LEU A 61 -1.41 -2.25 9.47
C LEU A 61 -0.17 -2.68 10.26
N LEU A 62 -0.37 -3.24 11.45
CA LEU A 62 0.71 -3.70 12.32
C LEU A 62 1.18 -5.12 11.96
N SER A 63 0.23 -5.99 11.58
CA SER A 63 0.55 -7.37 11.18
C SER A 63 -0.52 -7.93 10.23
N GLY A 64 -0.14 -8.95 9.48
CA GLY A 64 -1.01 -9.58 8.50
C GLY A 64 -0.96 -8.92 7.13
N ILE A 65 -1.92 -9.24 6.29
CA ILE A 65 -2.09 -8.69 4.95
C ILE A 65 -3.55 -8.31 4.78
N SER A 66 -3.81 -7.10 4.33
CA SER A 66 -5.13 -6.68 3.90
C SER A 66 -5.14 -6.30 2.42
N ARG A 67 -6.31 -6.22 1.83
CA ARG A 67 -6.47 -5.87 0.42
C ARG A 67 -7.61 -4.89 0.24
N THR A 68 -7.44 -4.04 -0.75
CA THR A 68 -8.47 -3.12 -1.21
C THR A 68 -9.16 -3.75 -2.40
N GLU A 69 -10.49 -3.87 -2.33
CA GLU A 69 -11.32 -4.50 -3.35
C GLU A 69 -12.40 -3.53 -3.84
N SER A 70 -12.73 -3.62 -5.12
CA SER A 70 -13.92 -3.01 -5.69
C SER A 70 -14.86 -4.13 -6.14
N THR A 71 -16.14 -4.00 -5.82
CA THR A 71 -17.17 -4.91 -6.31
C THR A 71 -18.06 -4.15 -7.28
N ASN A 72 -18.20 -4.67 -8.50
CA ASN A 72 -19.10 -4.06 -9.49
C ASN A 72 -20.56 -4.50 -9.23
N ILE A 73 -21.50 -3.91 -9.98
CA ILE A 73 -22.93 -4.21 -9.86
C ILE A 73 -23.30 -5.67 -10.24
N LEU A 74 -22.40 -6.39 -10.90
CA LEU A 74 -22.56 -7.81 -11.25
C LEU A 74 -22.00 -8.74 -10.17
N GLY A 75 -21.38 -8.18 -9.12
CA GLY A 75 -20.76 -8.94 -8.04
C GLY A 75 -19.31 -9.37 -8.31
N ASP A 76 -18.72 -8.99 -9.45
CA ASP A 76 -17.32 -9.29 -9.73
C ASP A 76 -16.40 -8.44 -8.84
N ARG A 77 -15.45 -9.10 -8.22
CA ARG A 77 -14.46 -8.47 -7.33
C ARG A 77 -13.14 -8.25 -8.05
N SER A 78 -12.62 -7.05 -7.94
CA SER A 78 -11.30 -6.68 -8.46
C SER A 78 -10.41 -6.22 -7.32
N ILE A 79 -9.21 -6.81 -7.18
CA ILE A 79 -8.22 -6.40 -6.20
C ILE A 79 -7.50 -5.17 -6.72
N ILE A 80 -7.66 -4.06 -6.02
CA ILE A 80 -7.02 -2.78 -6.38
C ILE A 80 -5.59 -2.72 -5.86
N SER A 81 -5.40 -3.09 -4.59
CA SER A 81 -4.07 -3.09 -3.95
C SER A 81 -4.00 -4.07 -2.79
N ILE A 82 -2.77 -4.48 -2.48
CA ILE A 82 -2.41 -5.26 -1.29
C ILE A 82 -1.75 -4.31 -0.31
N ILE A 83 -2.16 -4.36 0.94
CA ILE A 83 -1.60 -3.55 2.03
C ILE A 83 -0.79 -4.47 2.93
N LYS A 84 0.47 -4.11 3.17
CA LYS A 84 1.44 -4.84 3.99
C LYS A 84 1.68 -4.14 5.32
N PRO A 85 2.28 -4.84 6.32
CA PRO A 85 2.64 -4.21 7.59
C PRO A 85 3.46 -2.94 7.40
N GLY A 86 3.19 -1.92 8.22
CA GLY A 86 3.77 -0.58 8.13
C GLY A 86 3.04 0.36 7.18
N GLN A 87 2.14 -0.12 6.34
CA GLN A 87 1.39 0.73 5.40
C GLN A 87 0.09 1.27 6.01
N LEU A 88 -0.33 2.43 5.49
CA LEU A 88 -1.57 3.07 5.92
C LEU A 88 -2.80 2.40 5.31
N VAL A 89 -3.84 2.30 6.13
CA VAL A 89 -5.17 1.79 5.80
C VAL A 89 -6.19 2.92 5.98
N CYS A 90 -7.15 3.04 5.10
CA CYS A 90 -8.23 4.05 5.17
C CYS A 90 -7.75 5.52 5.08
N ASP A 91 -6.53 5.76 4.62
CA ASP A 91 -5.88 7.08 4.60
C ASP A 91 -6.60 8.10 3.71
N ALA A 92 -6.89 7.74 2.48
CA ALA A 92 -7.59 8.63 1.55
C ALA A 92 -9.00 9.02 2.05
N PHE A 93 -9.66 8.12 2.74
CA PHE A 93 -11.06 8.29 3.17
C PHE A 93 -11.17 9.07 4.46
N SER A 94 -10.23 8.89 5.38
CA SER A 94 -10.19 9.65 6.63
C SER A 94 -9.85 11.13 6.42
N SER A 95 -9.29 11.45 5.23
CA SER A 95 -8.83 12.80 4.87
C SER A 95 -9.81 13.58 3.98
N THR A 96 -10.85 12.93 3.44
CA THR A 96 -11.82 13.56 2.54
C THR A 96 -13.16 13.82 3.22
N LYS A 97 -13.58 15.08 3.23
CA LYS A 97 -14.79 15.54 3.98
C LYS A 97 -16.14 15.05 3.43
N SER A 98 -16.24 14.37 2.29
CA SER A 98 -17.56 14.09 1.69
C SER A 98 -17.63 13.05 0.58
N ARG A 99 -16.80 12.02 0.56
CA ARG A 99 -16.96 10.96 -0.43
C ARG A 99 -17.23 9.62 0.24
N THR A 100 -18.34 9.04 -0.14
CA THR A 100 -18.66 7.64 0.09
C THR A 100 -17.54 6.78 -0.49
N ILE A 101 -17.01 5.88 0.29
CA ILE A 101 -16.01 4.92 -0.17
C ILE A 101 -16.67 3.98 -1.17
N MET A 102 -16.06 3.83 -2.36
CA MET A 102 -16.53 2.88 -3.39
C MET A 102 -15.74 1.57 -3.38
N ILE A 103 -14.95 1.34 -2.34
CA ILE A 103 -14.06 0.19 -2.22
C ILE A 103 -14.17 -0.41 -0.81
N ASP A 104 -14.05 -1.70 -0.74
CA ASP A 104 -13.95 -2.42 0.53
C ASP A 104 -12.47 -2.65 0.88
N ILE A 105 -12.16 -2.66 2.17
CA ILE A 105 -10.86 -3.13 2.66
C ILE A 105 -11.11 -4.37 3.49
N THR A 106 -10.51 -5.49 3.11
CA THR A 106 -10.72 -6.80 3.72
C THR A 106 -9.41 -7.40 4.23
N ALA A 107 -9.49 -8.17 5.31
CA ALA A 107 -8.36 -8.91 5.86
C ALA A 107 -8.11 -10.16 5.01
N GLN A 108 -6.96 -10.23 4.33
CA GLN A 108 -6.56 -11.42 3.56
C GLN A 108 -6.00 -12.53 4.48
N THR A 109 -5.38 -12.14 5.58
CA THR A 109 -4.91 -13.01 6.66
C THR A 109 -5.45 -12.48 7.98
N LYS A 110 -5.12 -13.10 9.12
CA LYS A 110 -5.33 -12.47 10.42
C LYS A 110 -4.55 -11.15 10.46
N CYS A 111 -5.21 -10.03 10.74
CA CYS A 111 -4.64 -8.69 10.76
C CYS A 111 -4.78 -8.03 12.13
N SER A 112 -3.78 -7.24 12.49
CA SER A 112 -3.84 -6.29 13.59
C SER A 112 -3.63 -4.89 13.02
N ILE A 113 -4.55 -3.96 13.31
CA ILE A 113 -4.54 -2.60 12.76
C ILE A 113 -4.67 -1.61 13.92
N MET A 114 -3.77 -0.65 13.96
CA MET A 114 -3.85 0.49 14.85
C MET A 114 -4.58 1.64 14.15
N PHE A 115 -5.62 2.15 14.76
CA PHE A 115 -6.37 3.31 14.26
C PHE A 115 -6.07 4.55 15.09
N ILE A 116 -5.84 5.67 14.44
CA ILE A 116 -5.63 6.99 15.05
C ILE A 116 -6.65 7.99 14.51
N ASP A 117 -6.95 9.00 15.30
CA ASP A 117 -7.88 10.08 14.95
C ASP A 117 -7.16 11.15 14.12
N THR A 118 -7.50 11.23 12.84
CA THR A 118 -6.89 12.20 11.91
C THR A 118 -7.26 13.64 12.23
N SER A 119 -8.38 13.90 12.90
CA SER A 119 -8.78 15.27 13.26
C SER A 119 -7.74 15.94 14.16
N LYS A 120 -7.08 15.15 14.99
CA LYS A 120 -6.01 15.60 15.89
C LYS A 120 -4.71 15.96 15.17
N ILE A 121 -4.48 15.37 13.98
CA ILE A 121 -3.34 15.74 13.12
C ILE A 121 -3.64 17.06 12.40
N TYR A 122 -4.85 17.22 11.83
CA TYR A 122 -5.22 18.41 11.06
C TYR A 122 -5.50 19.64 11.93
N HIS A 123 -5.93 19.42 13.16
CA HIS A 123 -6.19 20.46 14.15
C HIS A 123 -5.36 20.18 15.40
N PRO A 124 -4.04 20.35 15.33
CA PRO A 124 -3.18 20.03 16.45
C PRO A 124 -3.55 20.93 17.64
N CYS A 125 -4.16 20.32 18.64
CA CYS A 125 -4.24 20.92 19.96
C CYS A 125 -2.83 20.90 20.59
N ASN A 126 -2.62 21.69 21.64
CA ASN A 126 -1.34 21.73 22.38
C ASN A 126 -0.88 20.36 22.93
N ASP A 127 -1.71 19.33 22.80
CA ASP A 127 -1.51 17.99 23.36
C ASP A 127 -0.54 17.09 22.55
N LEU A 128 -0.16 17.46 21.31
CA LEU A 128 0.75 16.68 20.49
C LEU A 128 2.23 16.95 20.76
N LYS A 129 2.59 17.48 21.93
CA LYS A 129 4.00 17.74 22.32
C LYS A 129 4.81 18.56 21.29
N GLY A 130 4.18 19.33 20.44
CA GLY A 130 4.83 20.06 19.35
C GLY A 130 5.02 19.24 18.07
N TYR A 131 4.69 17.95 18.03
CA TYR A 131 4.84 17.10 16.84
C TYR A 131 3.69 17.20 15.81
N GLY A 132 2.68 18.04 16.05
CA GLY A 132 1.55 18.17 15.13
C GLY A 132 1.95 18.56 13.70
N ASN A 133 2.89 19.51 13.55
CA ASN A 133 3.41 19.90 12.23
C ASN A 133 4.19 18.75 11.58
N GLN A 134 5.07 18.05 12.33
CA GLN A 134 5.84 16.92 11.82
C GLN A 134 4.93 15.78 11.35
N LEU A 135 3.89 15.43 12.13
CA LEU A 135 2.90 14.42 11.73
C LEU A 135 2.14 14.83 10.46
N SER A 136 1.78 16.12 10.34
CA SER A 136 1.11 16.63 9.16
C SER A 136 2.01 16.58 7.92
N GLU A 137 3.27 16.98 8.04
CA GLU A 137 4.27 16.87 6.98
C GLU A 137 4.49 15.41 6.57
N ASN A 138 4.70 14.52 7.54
CA ASN A 138 4.88 13.09 7.29
C ASN A 138 3.65 12.49 6.57
N LEU A 139 2.45 12.84 7.01
CA LEU A 139 1.21 12.38 6.35
C LEU A 139 1.13 12.87 4.90
N ILE A 140 1.48 14.14 4.64
CA ILE A 140 1.53 14.68 3.28
C ILE A 140 2.54 13.90 2.43
N HIS A 141 3.72 13.60 2.96
CA HIS A 141 4.73 12.81 2.25
C HIS A 141 4.23 11.41 1.91
N VAL A 142 3.61 10.71 2.86
CA VAL A 142 3.05 9.38 2.64
C VAL A 142 1.95 9.40 1.57
N LEU A 143 1.05 10.39 1.63
CA LEU A 143 -0.02 10.53 0.64
C LEU A 143 0.53 10.90 -0.74
N ALA A 144 1.53 11.77 -0.81
CA ALA A 144 2.21 12.12 -2.06
C ALA A 144 2.90 10.89 -2.69
N GLN A 145 3.60 10.07 -1.89
CA GLN A 145 4.20 8.84 -2.39
C GLN A 145 3.14 7.87 -2.92
N LYS A 146 2.05 7.67 -2.21
CA LYS A 146 0.93 6.83 -2.70
C LYS A 146 0.34 7.35 -4.01
N TYR A 147 0.25 8.68 -4.18
CA TYR A 147 -0.19 9.27 -5.43
C TYR A 147 0.78 8.97 -6.58
N VAL A 148 2.09 9.06 -6.34
CA VAL A 148 3.12 8.69 -7.33
C VAL A 148 2.99 7.22 -7.70
N ASP A 149 2.92 6.31 -6.71
CA ASP A 149 2.78 4.88 -6.93
C ASP A 149 1.52 4.54 -7.76
N LEU A 150 0.40 5.22 -7.47
CA LEU A 150 -0.84 5.06 -8.23
C LEU A 150 -0.69 5.59 -9.65
N SER A 151 -0.01 6.71 -9.85
CA SER A 151 0.26 7.28 -11.18
C SER A 151 1.12 6.34 -12.01
N CYS A 152 2.18 5.78 -11.44
CA CYS A 152 2.99 4.76 -12.09
C CYS A 152 2.16 3.53 -12.47
N LYS A 153 1.30 3.05 -11.57
CA LYS A 153 0.39 1.93 -11.86
C LYS A 153 -0.53 2.25 -13.04
N VAL A 154 -1.10 3.44 -13.10
CA VAL A 154 -1.94 3.87 -14.24
C VAL A 154 -1.14 3.83 -15.55
N ILE A 155 0.11 4.29 -15.54
CA ILE A 155 1.01 4.21 -16.71
C ILE A 155 1.23 2.76 -17.14
N HIS A 156 1.54 1.86 -16.18
CA HIS A 156 1.69 0.44 -16.48
C HIS A 156 0.44 -0.17 -17.11
N LEU A 157 -0.75 0.19 -16.60
CA LEU A 157 -2.03 -0.34 -17.05
C LEU A 157 -2.49 0.25 -18.39
N SER A 158 -1.95 1.39 -18.81
CA SER A 158 -2.32 2.06 -20.08
C SER A 158 -1.90 1.29 -21.33
N GLY A 159 -0.98 0.33 -21.19
CA GLY A 159 -0.55 -0.55 -22.28
C GLY A 159 -1.71 -1.39 -22.82
N ARG A 160 -1.89 -1.42 -24.16
CA ARG A 160 -2.99 -2.15 -24.81
C ARG A 160 -2.79 -3.68 -24.84
N SER A 161 -1.60 -4.19 -24.51
CA SER A 161 -1.31 -5.63 -24.52
C SER A 161 -0.54 -6.01 -23.25
N THR A 162 -0.61 -7.30 -22.88
CA THR A 162 0.14 -7.87 -21.77
C THR A 162 1.62 -7.53 -21.86
N ARG A 163 2.19 -7.64 -23.08
CA ARG A 163 3.58 -7.31 -23.35
C ARG A 163 3.92 -5.85 -23.02
N ARG A 164 3.10 -4.88 -23.47
CA ARG A 164 3.33 -3.46 -23.20
C ARG A 164 3.22 -3.11 -21.73
N LYS A 165 2.24 -3.68 -21.05
CA LYS A 165 2.07 -3.52 -19.60
C LYS A 165 3.28 -4.05 -18.84
N LEU A 166 3.74 -5.27 -19.20
CA LEU A 166 4.92 -5.89 -18.61
C LEU A 166 6.19 -5.08 -18.87
N LEU A 167 6.44 -4.66 -20.09
CA LEU A 167 7.60 -3.84 -20.43
C LEU A 167 7.60 -2.49 -19.70
N SER A 168 6.44 -1.83 -19.59
CA SER A 168 6.31 -0.57 -18.85
C SER A 168 6.71 -0.76 -17.39
N TYR A 169 6.25 -1.82 -16.73
CA TYR A 169 6.63 -2.16 -15.36
C TYR A 169 8.13 -2.47 -15.23
N LEU A 170 8.65 -3.35 -16.08
CA LEU A 170 10.07 -3.74 -16.06
C LEU A 170 11.01 -2.56 -16.33
N SER A 171 10.61 -1.65 -17.22
CA SER A 171 11.38 -0.43 -17.52
C SER A 171 11.48 0.49 -16.30
N GLU A 172 10.38 0.67 -15.54
CA GLU A 172 10.41 1.44 -14.31
C GLU A 172 11.34 0.78 -13.28
N GLN A 173 11.19 -0.53 -13.04
CA GLN A 173 12.06 -1.23 -12.08
C GLN A 173 13.54 -1.12 -12.46
N PHE A 174 13.85 -1.21 -13.73
CA PHE A 174 15.21 -1.03 -14.24
C PHE A 174 15.73 0.39 -14.02
N MET A 175 14.91 1.41 -14.26
CA MET A 175 15.26 2.81 -13.99
C MET A 175 15.45 3.08 -12.49
N LEU A 176 14.57 2.57 -11.64
CA LEU A 176 14.69 2.69 -10.18
C LEU A 176 15.97 2.02 -9.66
N ALA A 177 16.42 0.94 -10.29
CA ALA A 177 17.69 0.29 -9.99
C ALA A 177 18.91 1.02 -10.58
N GLY A 178 18.74 2.17 -11.23
CA GLY A 178 19.81 2.92 -11.87
C GLY A 178 20.45 2.19 -13.06
N GLY A 179 19.65 1.43 -13.81
CA GLY A 179 20.12 0.64 -14.95
C GLY A 179 20.88 -0.64 -14.58
N ARG A 180 20.78 -1.09 -13.32
CA ARG A 180 21.41 -2.30 -12.78
C ARG A 180 20.43 -3.46 -12.69
N PRO A 181 20.92 -4.70 -12.48
CA PRO A 181 20.06 -5.83 -12.22
C PRO A 181 19.11 -5.56 -11.05
N PHE A 182 17.81 -5.85 -11.22
CA PHE A 182 16.76 -5.57 -10.26
C PHE A 182 15.98 -6.83 -9.86
N LEU A 183 15.34 -6.77 -8.72
CA LEU A 183 14.41 -7.78 -8.24
C LEU A 183 12.97 -7.36 -8.57
N ILE A 184 12.15 -8.34 -8.89
CA ILE A 184 10.69 -8.14 -8.94
C ILE A 184 10.13 -8.53 -7.57
N PRO A 185 9.62 -7.60 -6.76
CA PRO A 185 9.18 -7.87 -5.38
C PRO A 185 7.81 -8.57 -5.30
N MET A 186 7.36 -9.15 -6.41
CA MET A 186 6.10 -9.85 -6.57
C MET A 186 6.33 -11.20 -7.23
N ASN A 187 5.57 -12.21 -6.81
CA ASN A 187 5.50 -13.45 -7.57
C ASN A 187 4.69 -13.27 -8.86
N GLN A 188 4.69 -14.27 -9.76
CA GLN A 188 4.02 -14.17 -11.05
C GLN A 188 2.50 -13.94 -10.96
N GLN A 189 1.84 -14.51 -9.95
CA GLN A 189 0.41 -14.27 -9.74
C GLN A 189 0.16 -12.84 -9.27
N GLU A 190 0.92 -12.38 -8.29
CA GLU A 190 0.82 -11.01 -7.77
C GLU A 190 1.09 -9.96 -8.87
N LEU A 191 2.06 -10.21 -9.74
CA LEU A 191 2.36 -9.33 -10.86
C LEU A 191 1.26 -9.36 -11.94
N ALA A 192 0.66 -10.51 -12.20
CA ALA A 192 -0.49 -10.63 -13.11
C ALA A 192 -1.69 -9.85 -12.57
N ASP A 193 -1.99 -10.00 -11.28
CA ASP A 193 -3.04 -9.25 -10.59
C ASP A 193 -2.76 -7.73 -10.60
N TYR A 194 -1.51 -7.34 -10.35
CA TYR A 194 -1.07 -5.93 -10.40
C TYR A 194 -1.27 -5.30 -11.78
N LEU A 195 -0.95 -6.03 -12.85
CA LEU A 195 -1.05 -5.58 -14.24
C LEU A 195 -2.45 -5.80 -14.85
N PHE A 196 -3.38 -6.40 -14.11
CA PHE A 196 -4.71 -6.80 -14.61
C PHE A 196 -4.63 -7.60 -15.91
N VAL A 197 -3.89 -8.71 -15.85
CA VAL A 197 -3.71 -9.66 -16.96
C VAL A 197 -3.81 -11.11 -16.47
N GLU A 198 -4.11 -12.03 -17.38
CA GLU A 198 -4.09 -13.45 -17.07
C GLU A 198 -2.65 -13.92 -16.80
N ARG A 199 -2.45 -14.71 -15.71
CA ARG A 199 -1.14 -15.26 -15.32
C ARG A 199 -0.46 -16.03 -16.44
N SER A 200 -1.23 -16.85 -17.19
CA SER A 200 -0.73 -17.63 -18.32
C SER A 200 -0.19 -16.74 -19.43
N GLY A 201 -0.91 -15.66 -19.76
CA GLY A 201 -0.48 -14.66 -20.71
C GLY A 201 0.77 -13.92 -20.27
N LEU A 202 0.85 -13.55 -18.98
CA LEU A 202 2.04 -12.93 -18.41
C LEU A 202 3.25 -13.85 -18.50
N SER A 203 3.12 -15.12 -18.10
CA SER A 203 4.20 -16.11 -18.17
C SER A 203 4.70 -16.31 -19.62
N THR A 204 3.78 -16.34 -20.59
CA THR A 204 4.13 -16.44 -22.01
C THR A 204 4.97 -15.23 -22.44
N GLU A 205 4.57 -14.01 -22.09
CA GLU A 205 5.30 -12.79 -22.45
C GLU A 205 6.66 -12.70 -21.76
N PHE A 206 6.78 -13.13 -20.51
CA PHE A 206 8.08 -13.25 -19.84
C PHE A 206 9.05 -14.15 -20.63
N ASN A 207 8.56 -15.30 -21.05
CA ASN A 207 9.35 -16.27 -21.83
C ASN A 207 9.74 -15.71 -23.22
N ASN A 208 8.82 -14.99 -23.85
CA ASN A 208 9.10 -14.35 -25.14
C ASN A 208 10.19 -13.27 -24.99
N LEU A 209 10.09 -12.39 -24.00
CA LEU A 209 11.11 -11.35 -23.74
C LEU A 209 12.49 -11.95 -23.44
N LYS A 210 12.55 -13.10 -22.73
CA LYS A 210 13.80 -13.81 -22.50
C LYS A 210 14.37 -14.42 -23.79
N LYS A 211 13.55 -15.07 -24.62
CA LYS A 211 13.98 -15.64 -25.90
C LYS A 211 14.47 -14.58 -26.88
N GLU A 212 13.87 -13.41 -26.86
CA GLU A 212 14.27 -12.27 -27.69
C GLU A 212 15.52 -11.53 -27.17
N GLY A 213 16.02 -11.90 -25.99
CA GLY A 213 17.17 -11.24 -25.38
C GLY A 213 16.88 -9.85 -24.83
N VAL A 214 15.60 -9.44 -24.76
CA VAL A 214 15.17 -8.16 -24.17
C VAL A 214 15.24 -8.21 -22.66
N LEU A 215 14.93 -9.36 -22.06
CA LEU A 215 14.99 -9.60 -20.62
C LEU A 215 15.97 -10.74 -20.34
N VAL A 216 16.96 -10.49 -19.52
CA VAL A 216 17.89 -11.52 -19.03
C VAL A 216 17.60 -11.75 -17.55
N GLN A 217 17.57 -13.02 -17.16
CA GLN A 217 17.45 -13.43 -15.77
C GLN A 217 18.72 -14.10 -15.31
N ASP A 218 19.29 -13.60 -14.23
CA ASP A 218 20.40 -14.22 -13.51
C ASP A 218 19.96 -14.47 -12.06
N SER A 219 19.78 -15.74 -11.73
CA SER A 219 19.23 -16.21 -10.45
C SER A 219 17.85 -15.58 -10.17
N ASP A 220 17.73 -14.71 -9.19
CA ASP A 220 16.53 -13.99 -8.79
C ASP A 220 16.43 -12.56 -9.37
N LYS A 221 17.49 -12.11 -10.07
CA LYS A 221 17.57 -10.76 -10.64
C LYS A 221 17.28 -10.74 -12.13
N TYR A 222 16.79 -9.59 -12.59
CA TYR A 222 16.45 -9.33 -13.98
C TYR A 222 17.25 -8.14 -14.50
N ILE A 223 17.62 -8.19 -15.77
CA ILE A 223 18.28 -7.09 -16.50
C ILE A 223 17.47 -6.85 -17.77
N LEU A 224 17.13 -5.61 -18.03
CA LEU A 224 16.49 -5.19 -19.27
C LEU A 224 17.58 -4.71 -20.25
N ILE A 225 17.77 -5.45 -21.35
CA ILE A 225 18.85 -5.15 -22.32
C ILE A 225 18.45 -4.02 -23.26
N ASN A 226 17.17 -3.96 -23.64
CA ASN A 226 16.64 -2.90 -24.51
C ASN A 226 15.28 -2.43 -24.00
N PRO A 227 15.25 -1.45 -23.08
CA PRO A 227 13.99 -0.96 -22.52
C PRO A 227 13.07 -0.29 -23.54
N ASN A 228 13.59 0.09 -24.74
CA ASN A 228 12.81 0.76 -25.79
C ASN A 228 12.35 -0.20 -26.91
N ALA A 229 12.53 -1.50 -26.76
CA ALA A 229 12.09 -2.53 -27.72
C ALA A 229 10.61 -2.84 -27.59
N GLY A 230 9.73 -1.85 -27.70
CA GLY A 230 8.28 -2.03 -27.59
C GLY A 230 7.49 -1.22 -28.60
#